data_0dc94d3a6efae93975a8bf63f43b101f
#
_entry.id   0dc94d3a6efae93975a8bf63f43b101f
#
_cell.length_a   1.000
_cell.length_b   1.000
_cell.length_c   1.000
_cell.angle_alpha   90.00
_cell.angle_beta   90.00
_cell.angle_gamma   90.00
#
_symmetry.space_group_name_H-M   'P 1'
#
loop_
_entity.id
_entity.type
_entity.pdbx_description
1 polymer ?
#
loop_
_entity_poly.entity_id
_entity_poly.type
_entity_poly.pdbx_seq_one_letter_code
_entity_poly.pdbx_strand_id
1 'polypeptide(L)'
;FDSITALINAVDVVDIVTPTLSHFECAKEAIENGKHVFLEKPIANTVEEANEIIVLANKYQVKGQVGHVERFNPAFKAVKDKIENPMFIETHRLAEFNPRGTDVPVVLDLMIHDIDAILSVVKSKVKNISASGVSVISDSPDIANARIEFENGCVANVTSSRISMKNMRKARFFQKDAYISVDYLDKVCEVVKMKDAPEIPG
;
A
#
# COMPACT_ATOMS: atom_id res chain seq x y z
N PHE A 1 -10.74 0.88 -29.25
CA PHE A 1 -10.74 2.35 -29.47
C PHE A 1 -9.38 2.78 -29.97
N ASP A 2 -9.34 3.73 -30.91
CA ASP A 2 -8.07 4.17 -31.55
C ASP A 2 -7.42 5.32 -30.77
N SER A 3 -8.08 5.85 -29.72
CA SER A 3 -7.56 6.90 -28.84
C SER A 3 -8.20 6.85 -27.45
N ILE A 4 -7.50 7.43 -26.46
CA ILE A 4 -8.01 7.62 -25.10
C ILE A 4 -9.29 8.46 -25.14
N THR A 5 -9.32 9.53 -25.87
CA THR A 5 -10.49 10.42 -25.99
C THR A 5 -11.69 9.68 -26.56
N ALA A 6 -11.52 8.80 -27.55
CA ALA A 6 -12.62 8.00 -28.09
C ALA A 6 -13.15 7.00 -27.04
N LEU A 7 -12.27 6.39 -26.24
CA LEU A 7 -12.64 5.53 -25.12
C LEU A 7 -13.44 6.31 -24.06
N ILE A 8 -12.90 7.43 -23.60
CA ILE A 8 -13.51 8.27 -22.56
C ILE A 8 -14.95 8.68 -22.96
N ASN A 9 -15.16 9.04 -24.21
CA ASN A 9 -16.48 9.46 -24.70
C ASN A 9 -17.52 8.30 -24.71
N ALA A 10 -17.07 7.05 -24.72
CA ALA A 10 -17.93 5.88 -24.85
C ALA A 10 -18.27 5.18 -23.52
N VAL A 11 -17.69 5.62 -22.38
CA VAL A 11 -17.80 4.93 -21.09
C VAL A 11 -18.22 5.90 -19.97
N ASP A 12 -18.69 5.36 -18.85
CA ASP A 12 -19.01 6.11 -17.64
C ASP A 12 -17.86 6.05 -16.61
N VAL A 13 -17.07 5.00 -16.67
CA VAL A 13 -15.93 4.75 -15.76
C VAL A 13 -14.70 4.38 -16.58
N VAL A 14 -13.57 4.95 -16.27
CA VAL A 14 -12.27 4.62 -16.87
C VAL A 14 -11.42 3.86 -15.86
N ASP A 15 -10.96 2.66 -16.26
CA ASP A 15 -9.96 1.88 -15.50
C ASP A 15 -8.57 2.18 -16.07
N ILE A 16 -7.71 2.80 -15.25
CA ILE A 16 -6.39 3.28 -15.63
C ILE A 16 -5.33 2.32 -15.10
N VAL A 17 -4.80 1.48 -15.98
CA VAL A 17 -3.79 0.45 -15.72
C VAL A 17 -2.49 0.70 -16.50
N THR A 18 -2.26 1.94 -16.89
CA THR A 18 -1.07 2.39 -17.61
C THR A 18 0.18 2.36 -16.71
N PRO A 19 1.39 2.56 -17.25
CA PRO A 19 2.56 2.85 -16.42
C PRO A 19 2.34 4.11 -15.56
N THR A 20 2.94 4.15 -14.37
CA THR A 20 2.75 5.19 -13.35
C THR A 20 2.91 6.62 -13.90
N LEU A 21 3.88 6.83 -14.76
CA LEU A 21 4.16 8.15 -15.35
C LEU A 21 3.02 8.71 -16.21
N SER A 22 2.08 7.84 -16.65
CA SER A 22 0.92 8.25 -17.44
C SER A 22 -0.37 8.38 -16.60
N HIS A 23 -0.33 8.03 -15.31
CA HIS A 23 -1.52 8.00 -14.46
C HIS A 23 -2.19 9.36 -14.36
N PHE A 24 -1.39 10.41 -14.09
CA PHE A 24 -1.89 11.76 -13.90
C PHE A 24 -2.63 12.27 -15.14
N GLU A 25 -2.02 12.22 -16.32
CA GLU A 25 -2.63 12.73 -17.55
C GLU A 25 -3.88 11.95 -17.93
N CYS A 26 -3.86 10.63 -17.84
CA CYS A 26 -5.02 9.80 -18.12
C CYS A 26 -6.19 10.07 -17.15
N ALA A 27 -5.88 10.20 -15.86
CA ALA A 27 -6.89 10.50 -14.84
C ALA A 27 -7.48 11.90 -15.02
N LYS A 28 -6.64 12.89 -15.29
CA LYS A 28 -7.04 14.27 -15.54
C LYS A 28 -8.00 14.37 -16.73
N GLU A 29 -7.62 13.79 -17.88
CA GLU A 29 -8.48 13.78 -19.07
C GLU A 29 -9.83 13.12 -18.79
N ALA A 30 -9.84 11.95 -18.12
CA ALA A 30 -11.10 11.27 -17.77
C ALA A 30 -11.97 12.10 -16.83
N ILE A 31 -11.39 12.65 -15.76
CA ILE A 31 -12.10 13.45 -14.75
C ILE A 31 -12.67 14.73 -15.34
N GLU A 32 -11.90 15.47 -16.16
CA GLU A 32 -12.32 16.70 -16.81
C GLU A 32 -13.49 16.47 -17.79
N ASN A 33 -13.62 15.23 -18.32
CA ASN A 33 -14.75 14.80 -19.12
C ASN A 33 -15.90 14.19 -18.28
N GLY A 34 -15.89 14.37 -16.96
CA GLY A 34 -16.95 13.95 -16.05
C GLY A 34 -17.03 12.43 -15.83
N LYS A 35 -15.94 11.69 -16.08
CA LYS A 35 -15.92 10.24 -15.92
C LYS A 35 -15.40 9.84 -14.54
N HIS A 36 -15.98 8.78 -13.97
CA HIS A 36 -15.44 8.14 -12.80
C HIS A 36 -14.13 7.42 -13.15
N VAL A 37 -13.20 7.29 -12.20
CA VAL A 37 -11.92 6.64 -12.45
C VAL A 37 -11.62 5.57 -11.40
N PHE A 38 -11.18 4.42 -11.86
CA PHE A 38 -10.40 3.47 -11.07
C PHE A 38 -8.95 3.60 -11.53
N LEU A 39 -8.02 3.76 -10.62
CA LEU A 39 -6.64 4.10 -10.93
C LEU A 39 -5.71 3.17 -10.17
N GLU A 40 -4.84 2.46 -10.90
CA GLU A 40 -3.84 1.61 -10.27
C GLU A 40 -2.89 2.41 -9.35
N LYS A 41 -2.32 1.70 -8.39
CA LYS A 41 -1.29 2.28 -7.49
C LYS A 41 0.05 2.44 -8.24
N PRO A 42 0.87 3.43 -7.87
CA PRO A 42 0.53 4.58 -7.04
C PRO A 42 -0.42 5.53 -7.75
N ILE A 43 -1.16 6.36 -7.02
CA ILE A 43 -2.14 7.30 -7.61
C ILE A 43 -1.51 8.21 -8.66
N ALA A 44 -0.27 8.66 -8.42
CA ALA A 44 0.53 9.48 -9.33
C ALA A 44 2.02 9.33 -9.00
N ASN A 45 2.87 9.93 -9.80
CA ASN A 45 4.32 9.92 -9.58
C ASN A 45 4.75 10.91 -8.47
N THR A 46 4.03 12.02 -8.31
CA THR A 46 4.32 13.06 -7.29
C THR A 46 3.12 13.34 -6.39
N VAL A 47 3.38 13.95 -5.23
CA VAL A 47 2.33 14.38 -4.29
C VAL A 47 1.48 15.50 -4.88
N GLU A 48 2.09 16.39 -5.67
CA GLU A 48 1.43 17.50 -6.35
C GLU A 48 0.39 16.97 -7.34
N GLU A 49 0.77 16.03 -8.20
CA GLU A 49 -0.13 15.36 -9.15
C GLU A 49 -1.28 14.65 -8.42
N ALA A 50 -0.96 13.91 -7.35
CA ALA A 50 -1.96 13.22 -6.54
C ALA A 50 -2.99 14.19 -5.94
N ASN A 51 -2.54 15.34 -5.43
CA ASN A 51 -3.42 16.37 -4.90
C ASN A 51 -4.27 17.02 -5.99
N GLU A 52 -3.71 17.25 -7.20
CA GLU A 52 -4.47 17.80 -8.32
C GLU A 52 -5.58 16.84 -8.76
N ILE A 53 -5.33 15.52 -8.82
CA ILE A 53 -6.37 14.51 -9.09
C ILE A 53 -7.52 14.62 -8.08
N ILE A 54 -7.22 14.77 -6.80
CA ILE A 54 -8.24 14.90 -5.74
C ILE A 54 -9.06 16.19 -5.93
N VAL A 55 -8.39 17.31 -6.22
CA VAL A 55 -9.04 18.60 -6.47
C VAL A 55 -9.96 18.52 -7.70
N LEU A 56 -9.48 17.93 -8.79
CA LEU A 56 -10.25 17.75 -10.02
C LEU A 56 -11.47 16.83 -9.78
N ALA A 57 -11.28 15.69 -9.11
CA ALA A 57 -12.38 14.78 -8.82
C ALA A 57 -13.51 15.46 -8.01
N ASN A 58 -13.14 16.30 -7.03
CA ASN A 58 -14.08 17.09 -6.27
C ASN A 58 -14.77 18.17 -7.12
N LYS A 59 -14.01 18.89 -7.95
CA LYS A 59 -14.52 19.94 -8.84
C LYS A 59 -15.55 19.41 -9.83
N TYR A 60 -15.26 18.27 -10.45
CA TYR A 60 -16.13 17.64 -11.45
C TYR A 60 -17.17 16.68 -10.85
N GLN A 61 -17.20 16.53 -9.50
CA GLN A 61 -18.15 15.67 -8.77
C GLN A 61 -18.11 14.21 -9.22
N VAL A 62 -16.94 13.72 -9.61
CA VAL A 62 -16.70 12.33 -10.00
C VAL A 62 -16.09 11.52 -8.84
N LYS A 63 -16.26 10.21 -8.91
CA LYS A 63 -15.66 9.29 -7.95
C LYS A 63 -14.34 8.77 -8.50
N GLY A 64 -13.30 8.81 -7.67
CA GLY A 64 -12.01 8.19 -7.92
C GLY A 64 -11.75 7.10 -6.87
N GLN A 65 -11.21 5.97 -7.30
CA GLN A 65 -10.75 4.91 -6.43
C GLN A 65 -9.35 4.46 -6.83
N VAL A 66 -8.44 4.38 -5.86
CA VAL A 66 -7.08 3.86 -6.08
C VAL A 66 -7.03 2.36 -5.81
N GLY A 67 -6.35 1.63 -6.69
CA GLY A 67 -6.24 0.17 -6.70
C GLY A 67 -5.34 -0.42 -5.60
N HIS A 68 -5.58 -0.09 -4.34
CA HIS A 68 -4.91 -0.72 -3.20
C HIS A 68 -5.46 -2.13 -2.95
N VAL A 69 -5.22 -3.03 -3.90
CA VAL A 69 -5.84 -4.37 -3.96
C VAL A 69 -5.45 -5.30 -2.81
N GLU A 70 -4.30 -5.07 -2.16
CA GLU A 70 -3.89 -5.87 -0.98
C GLU A 70 -4.85 -5.74 0.21
N ARG A 71 -5.65 -4.67 0.28
CA ARG A 71 -6.75 -4.56 1.27
C ARG A 71 -7.79 -5.67 1.11
N PHE A 72 -7.89 -6.25 -0.08
CA PHE A 72 -8.85 -7.30 -0.43
C PHE A 72 -8.22 -8.69 -0.45
N ASN A 73 -6.93 -8.81 -0.13
CA ASN A 73 -6.26 -10.10 0.03
C ASN A 73 -6.98 -10.94 1.08
N PRO A 74 -7.35 -12.19 0.77
CA PRO A 74 -8.16 -13.01 1.67
C PRO A 74 -7.52 -13.24 3.03
N ALA A 75 -6.19 -13.39 3.12
CA ALA A 75 -5.49 -13.54 4.40
C ALA A 75 -5.63 -12.27 5.27
N PHE A 76 -5.48 -11.09 4.68
CA PHE A 76 -5.63 -9.82 5.41
C PHE A 76 -7.08 -9.58 5.82
N LYS A 77 -8.05 -9.81 4.92
CA LYS A 77 -9.48 -9.69 5.22
C LYS A 77 -9.92 -10.56 6.38
N ALA A 78 -9.38 -11.78 6.48
CA ALA A 78 -9.75 -12.72 7.55
C ALA A 78 -9.34 -12.26 8.95
N VAL A 79 -8.35 -11.36 9.06
CA VAL A 79 -7.81 -10.90 10.35
C VAL A 79 -7.91 -9.41 10.59
N LYS A 80 -8.25 -8.61 9.58
CA LYS A 80 -8.27 -7.15 9.67
C LYS A 80 -9.06 -6.64 10.87
N ASP A 81 -10.25 -7.21 11.11
CA ASP A 81 -11.12 -6.81 12.23
C ASP A 81 -10.64 -7.31 13.60
N LYS A 82 -9.60 -8.16 13.61
CA LYS A 82 -8.93 -8.64 14.83
C LYS A 82 -7.71 -7.82 15.20
N ILE A 83 -7.26 -6.93 14.30
CA ILE A 83 -6.16 -5.99 14.51
C ILE A 83 -6.76 -4.71 15.11
N GLU A 84 -6.86 -4.64 16.44
CA GLU A 84 -7.57 -3.55 17.10
C GLU A 84 -6.65 -2.41 17.51
N ASN A 85 -5.59 -2.71 18.26
CA ASN A 85 -4.63 -1.74 18.77
C ASN A 85 -3.20 -2.28 18.66
N PRO A 86 -2.65 -2.40 17.45
CA PRO A 86 -1.31 -2.91 17.29
C PRO A 86 -0.31 -1.95 17.96
N MET A 87 0.61 -2.50 18.73
CA MET A 87 1.68 -1.77 19.41
C MET A 87 2.95 -1.75 18.55
N PHE A 88 3.19 -2.84 17.84
CA PHE A 88 4.31 -2.99 16.93
C PHE A 88 3.87 -3.73 15.67
N ILE A 89 4.36 -3.28 14.52
CA ILE A 89 4.09 -3.89 13.23
C ILE A 89 5.41 -4.10 12.51
N GLU A 90 5.58 -5.25 11.89
CA GLU A 90 6.72 -5.58 11.05
C GLU A 90 6.25 -6.09 9.72
N THR A 91 6.74 -5.52 8.61
CA THR A 91 6.42 -5.99 7.27
C THR A 91 7.68 -6.24 6.45
N HIS A 92 7.61 -7.28 5.63
CA HIS A 92 8.62 -7.61 4.65
C HIS A 92 7.96 -7.89 3.30
N ARG A 93 8.31 -7.07 2.31
CA ARG A 93 7.91 -7.28 0.92
C ARG A 93 9.15 -7.38 0.05
N LEU A 94 9.51 -8.61 -0.22
CA LEU A 94 10.71 -8.97 -0.96
C LEU A 94 10.31 -9.58 -2.30
N ALA A 95 10.94 -9.15 -3.37
CA ALA A 95 10.73 -9.67 -4.71
C ALA A 95 12.07 -9.99 -5.39
N GLU A 96 12.06 -10.99 -6.23
CA GLU A 96 13.15 -11.24 -7.17
C GLU A 96 13.22 -10.11 -8.20
N PHE A 97 14.42 -9.82 -8.68
CA PHE A 97 14.61 -8.73 -9.62
C PHE A 97 13.84 -8.97 -10.92
N ASN A 98 13.03 -7.97 -11.29
CA ASN A 98 12.35 -7.90 -12.56
C ASN A 98 12.66 -6.54 -13.21
N PRO A 99 13.25 -6.50 -14.42
CA PRO A 99 13.52 -5.23 -15.10
C PRO A 99 12.27 -4.41 -15.44
N ARG A 100 11.09 -5.04 -15.46
CA ARG A 100 9.81 -4.33 -15.56
C ARG A 100 9.47 -3.75 -14.18
N GLY A 101 9.13 -2.47 -14.09
CA GLY A 101 8.77 -1.81 -12.83
C GLY A 101 9.94 -1.11 -12.15
N THR A 102 11.04 -0.84 -12.88
CA THR A 102 12.15 0.00 -12.41
C THR A 102 11.93 1.49 -12.71
N ASP A 103 10.83 1.83 -13.35
CA ASP A 103 10.38 3.20 -13.65
C ASP A 103 10.06 4.03 -12.40
N VAL A 104 9.77 3.38 -11.28
CA VAL A 104 9.54 4.02 -9.98
C VAL A 104 10.40 3.39 -8.87
N PRO A 105 10.69 4.13 -7.77
CA PRO A 105 11.41 3.57 -6.61
C PRO A 105 10.65 2.41 -5.96
N VAL A 106 11.37 1.49 -5.31
CA VAL A 106 10.79 0.34 -4.59
C VAL A 106 9.72 0.73 -3.57
N VAL A 107 9.76 1.97 -3.07
CA VAL A 107 8.73 2.51 -2.15
C VAL A 107 7.40 2.61 -2.85
N LEU A 108 7.34 3.19 -4.04
CA LEU A 108 6.11 3.35 -4.83
C LEU A 108 5.66 2.06 -5.52
N ASP A 109 6.60 1.15 -5.81
CA ASP A 109 6.26 -0.13 -6.43
C ASP A 109 5.79 -1.15 -5.39
N LEU A 110 6.56 -1.38 -4.34
CA LEU A 110 6.34 -2.48 -3.38
C LEU A 110 5.89 -1.99 -2.00
N MET A 111 6.62 -1.07 -1.36
CA MET A 111 6.38 -0.67 0.02
C MET A 111 4.99 -0.03 0.22
N ILE A 112 4.47 0.63 -0.78
CA ILE A 112 3.16 1.30 -0.76
C ILE A 112 2.02 0.37 -0.34
N HIS A 113 2.08 -0.90 -0.70
CA HIS A 113 1.06 -1.90 -0.31
C HIS A 113 1.04 -2.13 1.20
N ASP A 114 2.23 -2.20 1.82
CA ASP A 114 2.36 -2.44 3.25
C ASP A 114 2.05 -1.17 4.04
N ILE A 115 2.47 0.01 3.54
CA ILE A 115 2.08 1.31 4.10
C ILE A 115 0.56 1.45 4.11
N ASP A 116 -0.10 1.14 2.99
CA ASP A 116 -1.56 1.20 2.87
C ASP A 116 -2.26 0.25 3.85
N ALA A 117 -1.79 -1.00 3.95
CA ALA A 117 -2.33 -1.97 4.91
C ALA A 117 -2.18 -1.48 6.36
N ILE A 118 -1.00 -0.95 6.73
CA ILE A 118 -0.73 -0.38 8.06
C ILE A 118 -1.68 0.79 8.35
N LEU A 119 -1.78 1.76 7.45
CA LEU A 119 -2.64 2.93 7.61
C LEU A 119 -4.14 2.56 7.69
N SER A 120 -4.53 1.41 7.12
CA SER A 120 -5.91 0.93 7.18
C SER A 120 -6.30 0.37 8.55
N VAL A 121 -5.34 -0.02 9.39
CA VAL A 121 -5.57 -0.63 10.71
C VAL A 121 -5.09 0.25 11.88
N VAL A 122 -4.05 1.06 11.69
CA VAL A 122 -3.57 1.99 12.71
C VAL A 122 -4.40 3.28 12.65
N LYS A 123 -5.31 3.44 13.62
CA LYS A 123 -6.19 4.62 13.72
C LYS A 123 -5.51 5.76 14.48
N SER A 124 -4.38 6.23 13.96
CA SER A 124 -3.59 7.30 14.58
C SER A 124 -2.81 8.08 13.52
N LYS A 125 -2.48 9.32 13.79
CA LYS A 125 -1.63 10.11 12.92
C LYS A 125 -0.19 9.64 13.01
N VAL A 126 0.53 9.78 11.90
CA VAL A 126 1.98 9.57 11.86
C VAL A 126 2.65 10.72 12.62
N LYS A 127 3.52 10.36 13.58
CA LYS A 127 4.30 11.29 14.40
C LYS A 127 5.68 11.55 13.82
N ASN A 128 6.34 10.47 13.36
CA ASN A 128 7.71 10.54 12.84
C ASN A 128 7.97 9.43 11.82
N ILE A 129 8.85 9.69 10.86
CA ILE A 129 9.33 8.72 9.90
C ILE A 129 10.85 8.80 9.84
N SER A 130 11.52 7.66 10.04
CA SER A 130 12.95 7.49 9.78
C SER A 130 13.10 6.43 8.68
N ALA A 131 13.66 6.80 7.55
CA ALA A 131 13.75 5.91 6.40
C ALA A 131 15.12 5.96 5.72
N SER A 132 15.46 4.87 5.06
CA SER A 132 16.63 4.76 4.20
C SER A 132 16.29 3.99 2.94
N GLY A 133 16.97 4.33 1.84
CA GLY A 133 16.85 3.64 0.55
C GLY A 133 18.23 3.48 -0.08
N VAL A 134 18.43 2.38 -0.77
CA VAL A 134 19.71 2.05 -1.42
C VAL A 134 19.46 1.61 -2.86
N SER A 135 20.14 2.26 -3.79
CA SER A 135 20.22 1.87 -5.20
C SER A 135 21.38 0.90 -5.36
N VAL A 136 21.12 -0.30 -5.89
CA VAL A 136 22.12 -1.37 -6.06
C VAL A 136 22.27 -1.75 -7.53
N ILE A 137 21.16 -1.89 -8.24
CA ILE A 137 21.11 -2.32 -9.65
C ILE A 137 20.55 -1.21 -10.52
N SER A 138 19.54 -0.47 -10.06
CA SER A 138 18.88 0.61 -10.80
C SER A 138 19.27 2.00 -10.29
N ASP A 139 18.88 3.05 -11.03
CA ASP A 139 19.14 4.45 -10.67
C ASP A 139 18.27 4.96 -9.51
N SER A 140 17.26 4.20 -9.12
CA SER A 140 16.37 4.49 -7.99
C SER A 140 16.51 3.43 -6.89
N PRO A 141 16.10 3.69 -5.63
CA PRO A 141 16.20 2.71 -4.57
C PRO A 141 15.58 1.36 -4.89
N ASP A 142 16.40 0.30 -4.82
CA ASP A 142 16.02 -1.10 -5.01
C ASP A 142 15.66 -1.78 -3.68
N ILE A 143 16.19 -1.24 -2.58
CA ILE A 143 15.89 -1.66 -1.21
C ILE A 143 15.51 -0.40 -0.43
N ALA A 144 14.48 -0.50 0.39
CA ALA A 144 14.11 0.55 1.32
C ALA A 144 13.67 -0.04 2.67
N ASN A 145 14.00 0.67 3.73
CA ASN A 145 13.51 0.41 5.08
C ASN A 145 12.97 1.71 5.67
N ALA A 146 11.81 1.61 6.33
CA ALA A 146 11.21 2.74 7.02
C ALA A 146 10.72 2.31 8.40
N ARG A 147 10.98 3.15 9.41
CA ARG A 147 10.40 3.11 10.73
C ARG A 147 9.39 4.24 10.84
N ILE A 148 8.13 3.90 11.03
CA ILE A 148 7.00 4.83 11.14
C ILE A 148 6.52 4.80 12.58
N GLU A 149 6.51 5.95 13.24
CA GLU A 149 6.02 6.11 14.62
C GLU A 149 4.70 6.87 14.59
N PHE A 150 3.70 6.37 15.31
CA PHE A 150 2.38 6.97 15.40
C PHE A 150 2.17 7.69 16.76
N GLU A 151 1.26 8.65 16.78
CA GLU A 151 0.95 9.44 17.99
C GLU A 151 0.42 8.57 19.16
N ASN A 152 -0.27 7.45 18.85
CA ASN A 152 -0.75 6.49 19.84
C ASN A 152 0.34 5.54 20.38
N GLY A 153 1.59 5.71 19.97
CA GLY A 153 2.73 4.90 20.41
C GLY A 153 2.97 3.64 19.57
N CYS A 154 2.10 3.31 18.60
CA CYS A 154 2.37 2.23 17.66
C CYS A 154 3.61 2.54 16.82
N VAL A 155 4.38 1.52 16.54
CA VAL A 155 5.58 1.59 15.67
C VAL A 155 5.48 0.55 14.57
N ALA A 156 5.73 0.95 13.32
CA ALA A 156 5.82 0.04 12.19
C ALA A 156 7.22 0.07 11.57
N ASN A 157 7.83 -1.10 11.42
CA ASN A 157 9.04 -1.30 10.63
C ASN A 157 8.65 -1.93 9.29
N VAL A 158 8.98 -1.25 8.20
CA VAL A 158 8.59 -1.63 6.85
C VAL A 158 9.85 -1.85 6.02
N THR A 159 10.02 -3.04 5.46
CA THR A 159 11.16 -3.38 4.61
C THR A 159 10.67 -3.86 3.26
N SER A 160 11.20 -3.26 2.19
CA SER A 160 10.91 -3.69 0.83
C SER A 160 12.19 -3.80 0.00
N SER A 161 12.27 -4.85 -0.81
CA SER A 161 13.37 -5.09 -1.74
C SER A 161 12.85 -5.73 -3.02
N ARG A 162 13.34 -5.24 -4.17
CA ARG A 162 13.08 -5.83 -5.48
C ARG A 162 14.27 -6.62 -6.05
N ILE A 163 15.27 -6.88 -5.22
CA ILE A 163 16.51 -7.60 -5.59
C ILE A 163 16.81 -8.75 -4.63
N SER A 164 15.79 -9.39 -4.12
CA SER A 164 15.91 -10.50 -3.17
C SER A 164 15.96 -11.83 -3.92
N MET A 165 16.51 -12.87 -3.26
CA MET A 165 16.63 -14.22 -3.81
C MET A 165 15.31 -15.02 -3.79
N LYS A 166 14.29 -14.53 -3.05
CA LYS A 166 12.97 -15.16 -2.91
C LYS A 166 11.92 -14.11 -2.72
N ASN A 167 10.73 -14.42 -3.22
CA ASN A 167 9.55 -13.61 -2.97
C ASN A 167 9.05 -13.81 -1.53
N MET A 168 8.70 -12.73 -0.85
CA MET A 168 8.06 -12.73 0.47
C MET A 168 7.10 -11.55 0.57
N ARG A 169 5.91 -11.77 1.12
CA ARG A 169 4.94 -10.70 1.38
C ARG A 169 4.28 -10.96 2.72
N LYS A 170 4.94 -10.56 3.81
CA LYS A 170 4.50 -10.86 5.19
C LYS A 170 4.31 -9.61 6.01
N ALA A 171 3.25 -9.62 6.82
CA ALA A 171 3.03 -8.64 7.87
C ALA A 171 2.79 -9.35 9.21
N ARG A 172 3.33 -8.78 10.29
CA ARG A 172 3.17 -9.24 11.66
C ARG A 172 2.67 -8.09 12.51
N PHE A 173 1.62 -8.32 13.24
CA PHE A 173 1.00 -7.34 14.13
C PHE A 173 1.08 -7.86 15.55
N PHE A 174 1.67 -7.06 16.43
CA PHE A 174 1.83 -7.36 17.85
C PHE A 174 0.93 -6.43 18.64
N GLN A 175 -0.02 -6.99 19.37
CA GLN A 175 -0.92 -6.27 20.26
C GLN A 175 -0.94 -6.95 21.62
N LYS A 176 -1.56 -6.32 22.64
CA LYS A 176 -1.45 -6.76 24.03
C LYS A 176 -1.86 -8.21 24.24
N ASP A 177 -2.89 -8.67 23.54
CA ASP A 177 -3.55 -9.96 23.73
C ASP A 177 -3.34 -10.94 22.58
N ALA A 178 -2.72 -10.50 21.47
CA ALA A 178 -2.56 -11.33 20.30
C ALA A 178 -1.31 -10.99 19.48
N TYR A 179 -0.77 -12.02 18.86
CA TYR A 179 0.13 -11.96 17.73
C TYR A 179 -0.61 -12.38 16.47
N ILE A 180 -0.57 -11.57 15.42
CA ILE A 180 -1.25 -11.84 14.16
C ILE A 180 -0.21 -11.82 13.04
N SER A 181 -0.11 -12.91 12.30
CA SER A 181 0.73 -13.03 11.11
C SER A 181 -0.12 -13.15 9.85
N VAL A 182 0.27 -12.41 8.81
CA VAL A 182 -0.38 -12.44 7.49
C VAL A 182 0.69 -12.72 6.44
N ASP A 183 0.50 -13.78 5.69
CA ASP A 183 1.25 -14.04 4.46
C ASP A 183 0.35 -13.74 3.27
N TYR A 184 0.62 -12.63 2.58
CA TYR A 184 -0.15 -12.19 1.43
C TYR A 184 0.13 -13.04 0.18
N LEU A 185 1.33 -13.65 0.09
CA LEU A 185 1.73 -14.47 -1.04
C LEU A 185 1.02 -15.81 -1.01
N ASP A 186 1.12 -16.51 0.13
CA ASP A 186 0.50 -17.82 0.33
C ASP A 186 -0.97 -17.73 0.74
N LYS A 187 -1.46 -16.50 0.99
CA LYS A 187 -2.84 -16.22 1.44
C LYS A 187 -3.21 -16.92 2.74
N VAL A 188 -2.26 -17.01 3.67
CA VAL A 188 -2.41 -17.64 4.97
C VAL A 188 -2.33 -16.58 6.07
N CYS A 189 -3.12 -16.75 7.12
CA CYS A 189 -3.03 -15.94 8.34
C CYS A 189 -3.05 -16.82 9.59
N GLU A 190 -2.35 -16.35 10.61
CA GLU A 190 -2.28 -16.99 11.92
C GLU A 190 -2.61 -15.95 12.99
N VAL A 191 -3.41 -16.39 13.99
CA VAL A 191 -3.74 -15.57 15.16
C VAL A 191 -3.40 -16.38 16.39
N VAL A 192 -2.41 -15.92 17.15
CA VAL A 192 -2.03 -16.51 18.44
C VAL A 192 -2.49 -15.57 19.54
N LYS A 193 -3.42 -16.03 20.38
CA LYS A 193 -3.90 -15.28 21.53
C LYS A 193 -3.18 -15.74 22.79
N MET A 194 -2.83 -14.80 23.68
CA MET A 194 -2.39 -15.12 25.02
C MET A 194 -3.61 -15.62 25.82
N LYS A 195 -3.47 -16.75 26.46
CA LYS A 195 -4.39 -17.17 27.54
C LYS A 195 -3.96 -16.43 28.81
N ASP A 196 -4.93 -16.06 29.64
CA ASP A 196 -4.61 -15.59 30.98
C ASP A 196 -3.70 -16.62 31.66
N ALA A 197 -2.56 -16.15 32.17
CA ALA A 197 -1.66 -17.03 32.91
C ALA A 197 -2.46 -17.58 34.12
N PRO A 198 -2.41 -18.90 34.40
CA PRO A 198 -3.02 -19.40 35.61
C PRO A 198 -2.42 -18.67 36.81
N GLU A 199 -3.25 -18.18 37.73
CA GLU A 199 -2.76 -17.61 39.00
C GLU A 199 -1.91 -18.69 39.64
N ILE A 200 -0.62 -18.41 39.84
CA ILE A 200 0.27 -19.27 40.60
C ILE A 200 -0.12 -19.02 42.06
N PRO A 201 -0.71 -20.02 42.76
CA PRO A 201 -0.99 -19.83 44.17
C PRO A 201 0.34 -19.60 44.89
N GLY A 202 0.45 -18.46 45.57
CA GLY A 202 1.61 -18.15 46.43
C GLY A 202 1.67 -19.01 47.69
#